data_572f4ef451787d45604e0da1d26a7e16
#
_entry.id   572f4ef451787d45604e0da1d26a7e16
#
_cell.length_a   1.000
_cell.length_b   1.000
_cell.length_c   1.000
_cell.angle_alpha   90.00
_cell.angle_beta   90.00
_cell.angle_gamma   90.00
#
_symmetry.space_group_name_H-M   'P 1'
#
loop_
_entity.id
_entity.type
_entity.pdbx_description
1 polymer ?
#
loop_
_entity_poly.entity_id
_entity_poly.type
_entity_poly.pdbx_seq_one_letter_code
_entity_poly.pdbx_strand_id
1 'polypeptide(L)'
;MTLRLRLTIFLFTLVGLCRADMAPSQDLLPTNTLAVLSIPEVSAAKLSWLASNPGRLWQDPAMAAFRNQFENSVRQKWLTVLERESGLELRELLDLTRGQATLAVFPPLPAEPGSEDSGSNWLLLLDTRTGSAALSKALDAARARVGTNTPATAKTREVGDLRFTTVTLDLQMVAAAGGKPPSAPGEALEDEDLRWELCYGQVGSAFVAGPSWAAISNALPRLTATNASPGLGSKASFGRLWNSTLKDRLAWSYVDVASLYERLSPRLEGVFGMLSLLGADPAKVVPATGLTSIKAVGGGVQFTTNGWTTELAIEVPAAERVGLTRLMEILPLEAGVLEGVPEGVASFQRWRIDGPGGWKALEASLQRISPNLSDLAGITVESAGQVFNSNFNLQRDLVGALGNDFITFTLAPSGTNLVQLSSSGRIQMVGSPNPARLVSGWKALEALVHMQAGALEFSQRLGAGDRKVVVATVNAKSGIQNAFQLTTSSNHVVIASDAAAMDAYLAAAARGVPVVPGLADAAVGAGGTQRGMFGYSQPQIELRATWETLRLSESLGAVMPPGTTSLEMVQTVESWANFKLLPPFETVAKYWTLQTISGGTDAGGF
;
A
#
# COMPACT_ATOMS: atom_id res chain seq x y z
N MET A 1 -64.42 6.64 -8.36
CA MET A 1 -63.17 7.05 -7.69
C MET A 1 -62.49 5.93 -6.90
N THR A 2 -62.96 4.69 -6.94
CA THR A 2 -62.50 3.57 -6.10
C THR A 2 -61.60 2.53 -6.83
N LEU A 3 -61.60 2.49 -8.15
CA LEU A 3 -60.82 1.48 -8.90
C LEU A 3 -59.38 1.95 -9.18
N ARG A 4 -59.17 3.25 -9.42
CA ARG A 4 -57.83 3.83 -9.67
C ARG A 4 -56.98 3.83 -8.38
N LEU A 5 -57.60 4.05 -7.21
CA LEU A 5 -56.86 4.04 -5.94
C LEU A 5 -56.41 2.62 -5.55
N ARG A 6 -57.21 1.60 -5.84
CA ARG A 6 -56.83 0.20 -5.60
C ARG A 6 -55.74 -0.30 -6.55
N LEU A 7 -55.72 0.16 -7.80
CA LEU A 7 -54.66 -0.20 -8.74
C LEU A 7 -53.33 0.48 -8.39
N THR A 8 -53.37 1.72 -7.90
CA THR A 8 -52.17 2.45 -7.46
C THR A 8 -51.59 1.83 -6.18
N ILE A 9 -52.38 1.43 -5.23
CA ILE A 9 -51.94 0.73 -4.02
C ILE A 9 -51.41 -0.67 -4.37
N PHE A 10 -52.02 -1.39 -5.31
CA PHE A 10 -51.52 -2.69 -5.77
C PHE A 10 -50.18 -2.58 -6.55
N LEU A 11 -49.99 -1.53 -7.37
CA LEU A 11 -48.71 -1.25 -7.99
C LEU A 11 -47.64 -0.84 -6.97
N PHE A 12 -47.99 -0.06 -5.95
CA PHE A 12 -47.03 0.29 -4.87
C PHE A 12 -46.65 -0.90 -3.99
N THR A 13 -47.58 -1.83 -3.74
CA THR A 13 -47.27 -3.08 -3.01
C THR A 13 -46.46 -4.08 -3.87
N LEU A 14 -46.65 -4.11 -5.20
CA LEU A 14 -45.82 -4.94 -6.07
C LEU A 14 -44.38 -4.38 -6.27
N VAL A 15 -44.17 -3.07 -6.20
CA VAL A 15 -42.84 -2.44 -6.24
C VAL A 15 -42.10 -2.61 -4.92
N GLY A 16 -42.84 -2.84 -3.80
CA GLY A 16 -42.25 -3.13 -2.47
C GLY A 16 -41.78 -4.58 -2.25
N LEU A 17 -42.13 -5.50 -3.16
CA LEU A 17 -41.84 -6.94 -2.98
C LEU A 17 -40.66 -7.48 -3.81
N CYS A 18 -39.95 -6.64 -4.55
CA CYS A 18 -38.83 -7.07 -5.38
C CYS A 18 -37.59 -6.18 -5.22
N ARG A 19 -37.02 -6.12 -4.02
CA ARG A 19 -35.60 -5.77 -3.81
C ARG A 19 -35.17 -6.26 -2.44
N ALA A 20 -34.84 -7.53 -2.34
CA ALA A 20 -33.95 -8.00 -1.28
C ALA A 20 -32.50 -7.76 -1.75
N ASP A 21 -32.14 -6.49 -2.00
CA ASP A 21 -30.73 -6.13 -2.15
C ASP A 21 -30.08 -6.39 -0.77
N MET A 22 -28.94 -7.07 -0.77
CA MET A 22 -28.16 -7.26 0.45
C MET A 22 -27.83 -5.88 1.05
N ALA A 23 -27.96 -5.72 2.36
CA ALA A 23 -27.61 -4.46 3.01
C ALA A 23 -26.13 -4.11 2.77
N PRO A 24 -25.77 -2.81 2.75
CA PRO A 24 -24.38 -2.39 2.57
C PRO A 24 -23.44 -3.03 3.61
N SER A 25 -22.23 -3.36 3.21
CA SER A 25 -21.27 -4.08 4.06
C SER A 25 -21.00 -3.40 5.40
N GLN A 26 -20.96 -2.06 5.44
CA GLN A 26 -20.77 -1.32 6.69
C GLN A 26 -21.90 -1.51 7.71
N ASP A 27 -23.08 -1.90 7.28
CA ASP A 27 -24.24 -2.18 8.15
C ASP A 27 -24.27 -3.67 8.56
N LEU A 28 -23.78 -4.56 7.68
CA LEU A 28 -23.71 -6.00 7.92
C LEU A 28 -22.54 -6.39 8.83
N LEU A 29 -21.41 -5.71 8.73
CA LEU A 29 -20.22 -6.06 9.48
C LEU A 29 -20.27 -5.53 10.91
N PRO A 30 -19.81 -6.27 11.92
CA PRO A 30 -19.81 -5.82 13.31
C PRO A 30 -18.75 -4.74 13.56
N THR A 31 -18.92 -3.98 14.64
CA THR A 31 -18.01 -2.88 15.03
C THR A 31 -16.59 -3.33 15.35
N ASN A 32 -16.36 -4.60 15.67
CA ASN A 32 -15.06 -5.18 15.94
C ASN A 32 -14.32 -5.70 14.67
N THR A 33 -14.82 -5.36 13.48
CA THR A 33 -14.14 -5.67 12.21
C THR A 33 -12.74 -5.04 12.21
N LEU A 34 -11.71 -5.86 11.97
CA LEU A 34 -10.30 -5.42 11.93
C LEU A 34 -9.91 -4.86 10.57
N ALA A 35 -10.37 -5.54 9.51
CA ALA A 35 -10.12 -5.07 8.15
C ALA A 35 -11.28 -5.45 7.24
N VAL A 36 -11.50 -4.64 6.21
CA VAL A 36 -12.50 -4.91 5.18
C VAL A 36 -12.03 -4.39 3.83
N LEU A 37 -12.29 -5.17 2.80
CA LEU A 37 -12.22 -4.79 1.40
C LEU A 37 -13.61 -5.00 0.80
N SER A 38 -14.18 -3.98 0.20
CA SER A 38 -15.53 -4.06 -0.37
C SER A 38 -15.60 -3.38 -1.74
N ILE A 39 -16.29 -4.05 -2.64
CA ILE A 39 -16.75 -3.52 -3.93
C ILE A 39 -18.28 -3.46 -3.83
N PRO A 40 -18.87 -2.26 -3.65
CA PRO A 40 -20.32 -2.12 -3.45
C PRO A 40 -21.17 -2.62 -4.61
N GLU A 41 -20.66 -2.51 -5.84
CA GLU A 41 -21.35 -2.89 -7.07
C GLU A 41 -20.36 -3.49 -8.09
N VAL A 42 -20.23 -4.80 -8.11
CA VAL A 42 -19.27 -5.52 -8.96
C VAL A 42 -19.53 -5.28 -10.45
N SER A 43 -20.81 -5.22 -10.86
CA SER A 43 -21.15 -4.97 -12.26
C SER A 43 -20.67 -3.60 -12.73
N ALA A 44 -20.86 -2.56 -11.92
CA ALA A 44 -20.39 -1.20 -12.23
C ALA A 44 -18.85 -1.11 -12.20
N ALA A 45 -18.21 -1.76 -11.21
CA ALA A 45 -16.77 -1.80 -11.10
C ALA A 45 -16.12 -2.50 -12.30
N LYS A 46 -16.69 -3.62 -12.77
CA LYS A 46 -16.23 -4.33 -13.97
C LYS A 46 -16.33 -3.47 -15.23
N LEU A 47 -17.45 -2.77 -15.43
CA LEU A 47 -17.62 -1.88 -16.58
C LEU A 47 -16.62 -0.71 -16.52
N SER A 48 -16.46 -0.08 -15.35
CA SER A 48 -15.52 1.02 -15.16
C SER A 48 -14.07 0.57 -15.36
N TRP A 49 -13.70 -0.61 -14.87
CA TRP A 49 -12.39 -1.21 -15.13
C TRP A 49 -12.13 -1.40 -16.62
N LEU A 50 -13.07 -2.03 -17.34
CA LEU A 50 -12.93 -2.30 -18.78
C LEU A 50 -12.81 -1.01 -19.60
N ALA A 51 -13.44 0.07 -19.18
CA ALA A 51 -13.36 1.38 -19.83
C ALA A 51 -12.09 2.15 -19.47
N SER A 52 -11.42 1.84 -18.37
CA SER A 52 -10.22 2.53 -17.90
C SER A 52 -8.97 2.19 -18.72
N ASN A 53 -7.93 3.03 -18.62
CA ASN A 53 -6.64 2.77 -19.29
C ASN A 53 -6.02 1.42 -18.90
N PRO A 54 -5.97 1.00 -17.61
CA PRO A 54 -5.48 -0.32 -17.25
C PRO A 54 -6.31 -1.46 -17.85
N GLY A 55 -7.63 -1.32 -17.86
CA GLY A 55 -8.52 -2.33 -18.43
C GLY A 55 -8.36 -2.43 -19.97
N ARG A 56 -8.22 -1.31 -20.65
CA ARG A 56 -7.94 -1.27 -22.10
C ARG A 56 -6.55 -1.83 -22.42
N LEU A 57 -5.53 -1.54 -21.60
CA LEU A 57 -4.22 -2.18 -21.71
C LEU A 57 -4.33 -3.70 -21.60
N TRP A 58 -5.04 -4.20 -20.58
CA TRP A 58 -5.23 -5.64 -20.38
C TRP A 58 -5.93 -6.31 -21.57
N GLN A 59 -6.85 -5.59 -22.23
CA GLN A 59 -7.60 -6.11 -23.40
C GLN A 59 -6.85 -5.93 -24.73
N ASP A 60 -5.76 -5.14 -24.76
CA ASP A 60 -5.02 -4.89 -26.01
C ASP A 60 -4.54 -6.21 -26.62
N PRO A 61 -4.73 -6.42 -27.93
CA PRO A 61 -4.26 -7.63 -28.63
C PRO A 61 -2.76 -7.88 -28.44
N ALA A 62 -1.94 -6.83 -28.30
CA ALA A 62 -0.52 -6.98 -28.05
C ALA A 62 -0.20 -7.64 -26.70
N MET A 63 -1.09 -7.52 -25.70
CA MET A 63 -0.98 -8.17 -24.39
C MET A 63 -1.48 -9.62 -24.39
N ALA A 64 -2.08 -10.11 -25.48
CA ALA A 64 -2.78 -11.39 -25.47
C ALA A 64 -1.89 -12.57 -25.07
N ALA A 65 -0.64 -12.62 -25.55
CA ALA A 65 0.28 -13.70 -25.21
C ALA A 65 0.58 -13.74 -23.70
N PHE A 66 0.91 -12.60 -23.11
CA PHE A 66 1.16 -12.45 -21.66
C PHE A 66 -0.09 -12.76 -20.85
N ARG A 67 -1.22 -12.14 -21.21
CA ARG A 67 -2.51 -12.33 -20.52
C ARG A 67 -2.93 -13.81 -20.49
N ASN A 68 -2.92 -14.48 -21.64
CA ASN A 68 -3.34 -15.87 -21.72
C ASN A 68 -2.45 -16.79 -20.88
N GLN A 69 -1.13 -16.56 -20.89
CA GLN A 69 -0.20 -17.32 -20.08
C GLN A 69 -0.45 -17.07 -18.58
N PHE A 70 -0.60 -15.80 -18.17
CA PHE A 70 -0.87 -15.44 -16.79
C PHE A 70 -2.18 -16.03 -16.27
N GLU A 71 -3.28 -15.87 -17.03
CA GLU A 71 -4.59 -16.42 -16.67
C GLU A 71 -4.57 -17.96 -16.59
N ASN A 72 -3.85 -18.62 -17.49
CA ASN A 72 -3.67 -20.08 -17.43
C ASN A 72 -2.85 -20.51 -16.21
N SER A 73 -1.78 -19.78 -15.88
CA SER A 73 -0.97 -20.06 -14.70
C SER A 73 -1.76 -19.91 -13.40
N VAL A 74 -2.51 -18.83 -13.26
CA VAL A 74 -3.41 -18.60 -12.12
C VAL A 74 -4.45 -19.72 -12.03
N ARG A 75 -5.07 -20.07 -13.15
CA ARG A 75 -6.05 -21.14 -13.19
C ARG A 75 -5.46 -22.47 -12.74
N GLN A 76 -4.35 -22.89 -13.36
CA GLN A 76 -3.77 -24.22 -13.10
C GLN A 76 -3.22 -24.35 -11.68
N LYS A 77 -2.60 -23.28 -11.14
CA LYS A 77 -1.90 -23.36 -9.86
C LYS A 77 -2.79 -23.10 -8.64
N TRP A 78 -3.84 -22.29 -8.80
CA TRP A 78 -4.68 -21.90 -7.67
C TRP A 78 -6.14 -22.30 -7.83
N LEU A 79 -6.78 -21.88 -8.93
CA LEU A 79 -8.22 -22.07 -9.08
C LEU A 79 -8.55 -23.55 -9.18
N THR A 80 -7.84 -24.31 -10.01
CA THR A 80 -8.11 -25.74 -10.20
C THR A 80 -7.96 -26.54 -8.90
N VAL A 81 -7.00 -26.21 -8.06
CA VAL A 81 -6.82 -26.89 -6.75
C VAL A 81 -7.95 -26.53 -5.81
N LEU A 82 -8.24 -25.24 -5.65
CA LEU A 82 -9.36 -24.79 -4.79
C LEU A 82 -10.71 -25.36 -5.29
N GLU A 83 -10.95 -25.33 -6.60
CA GLU A 83 -12.18 -25.85 -7.20
C GLU A 83 -12.32 -27.36 -6.97
N ARG A 84 -11.22 -28.12 -7.14
CA ARG A 84 -11.22 -29.56 -6.88
C ARG A 84 -11.52 -29.86 -5.41
N GLU A 85 -10.83 -29.22 -4.49
CA GLU A 85 -10.94 -29.49 -3.06
C GLU A 85 -12.28 -28.99 -2.47
N SER A 86 -12.75 -27.81 -2.90
CA SER A 86 -14.01 -27.22 -2.41
C SER A 86 -15.24 -27.68 -3.17
N GLY A 87 -15.09 -28.25 -4.36
CA GLY A 87 -16.19 -28.53 -5.29
C GLY A 87 -16.80 -27.30 -5.96
N LEU A 88 -16.37 -26.08 -5.56
CA LEU A 88 -16.90 -24.82 -6.09
C LEU A 88 -16.28 -24.52 -7.47
N GLU A 89 -17.07 -24.03 -8.41
CA GLU A 89 -16.57 -23.39 -9.63
C GLU A 89 -16.42 -21.89 -9.37
N LEU A 90 -15.23 -21.45 -9.00
CA LEU A 90 -14.97 -20.06 -8.59
C LEU A 90 -15.29 -19.07 -9.70
N ARG A 91 -15.06 -19.45 -10.97
CA ARG A 91 -15.41 -18.61 -12.10
C ARG A 91 -16.93 -18.40 -12.22
N GLU A 92 -17.71 -19.47 -12.04
CA GLU A 92 -19.18 -19.38 -12.05
C GLU A 92 -19.67 -18.46 -10.93
N LEU A 93 -19.13 -18.58 -9.71
CA LEU A 93 -19.46 -17.70 -8.59
C LEU A 93 -19.15 -16.24 -8.89
N LEU A 94 -17.97 -15.95 -9.47
CA LEU A 94 -17.58 -14.59 -9.83
C LEU A 94 -18.46 -14.04 -10.97
N ASP A 95 -18.85 -14.86 -11.93
CA ASP A 95 -19.75 -14.46 -13.02
C ASP A 95 -21.21 -14.26 -12.53
N LEU A 96 -21.63 -14.96 -11.50
CA LEU A 96 -22.92 -14.75 -10.84
C LEU A 96 -22.94 -13.48 -9.96
N THR A 97 -21.79 -13.05 -9.45
CA THR A 97 -21.68 -11.87 -8.56
C THR A 97 -21.97 -10.60 -9.35
N ARG A 98 -23.06 -9.91 -9.00
CA ARG A 98 -23.51 -8.67 -9.65
C ARG A 98 -23.50 -7.47 -8.72
N GLY A 99 -23.92 -7.68 -7.48
CA GLY A 99 -23.99 -6.69 -6.44
C GLY A 99 -22.68 -6.51 -5.67
N GLN A 100 -22.77 -6.54 -4.37
CA GLN A 100 -21.64 -6.34 -3.47
C GLN A 100 -20.72 -7.55 -3.41
N ALA A 101 -19.39 -7.29 -3.41
CA ALA A 101 -18.39 -8.29 -3.01
C ALA A 101 -17.60 -7.73 -1.82
N THR A 102 -17.53 -8.48 -0.71
CA THR A 102 -16.89 -8.01 0.52
C THR A 102 -16.09 -9.13 1.16
N LEU A 103 -14.83 -8.82 1.49
CA LEU A 103 -13.97 -9.64 2.35
C LEU A 103 -13.73 -8.87 3.64
N ALA A 104 -14.07 -9.46 4.77
CA ALA A 104 -13.87 -8.89 6.09
C ALA A 104 -13.02 -9.80 6.97
N VAL A 105 -12.19 -9.23 7.82
CA VAL A 105 -11.34 -9.92 8.80
C VAL A 105 -11.74 -9.45 10.19
N PHE A 106 -11.91 -10.40 11.10
CA PHE A 106 -12.34 -10.17 12.48
C PHE A 106 -11.25 -10.64 13.47
N PRO A 107 -11.41 -10.28 14.75
CA PRO A 107 -10.64 -10.90 15.80
C PRO A 107 -10.73 -12.43 15.71
N PRO A 108 -9.63 -13.15 16.00
CA PRO A 108 -9.66 -14.59 16.13
C PRO A 108 -10.80 -15.04 17.06
N LEU A 109 -11.42 -16.12 16.71
CA LEU A 109 -12.42 -16.76 17.59
C LEU A 109 -11.72 -17.31 18.85
N PRO A 110 -12.38 -17.33 20.01
CA PRO A 110 -11.87 -18.04 21.18
C PRO A 110 -11.53 -19.48 20.78
N ALA A 111 -10.38 -19.95 21.23
CA ALA A 111 -9.99 -21.35 21.05
C ALA A 111 -11.08 -22.26 21.64
N GLU A 112 -11.42 -23.34 20.96
CA GLU A 112 -12.29 -24.37 21.54
C GLU A 112 -11.55 -25.02 22.74
N PRO A 113 -12.27 -25.48 23.79
CA PRO A 113 -11.64 -26.13 24.92
C PRO A 113 -10.78 -27.31 24.47
N GLY A 114 -9.45 -27.20 24.63
CA GLY A 114 -8.47 -28.21 24.23
C GLY A 114 -7.72 -27.91 22.93
N SER A 115 -8.01 -26.78 22.24
CA SER A 115 -7.25 -26.27 21.10
C SER A 115 -6.41 -25.06 21.54
N GLU A 116 -5.12 -25.08 21.25
CA GLU A 116 -4.23 -23.93 21.49
C GLU A 116 -4.38 -22.84 20.41
N ASP A 117 -5.06 -23.15 19.30
CA ASP A 117 -5.15 -22.28 18.13
C ASP A 117 -6.44 -21.46 18.12
N SER A 118 -6.29 -20.14 18.26
CA SER A 118 -7.33 -19.18 17.95
C SER A 118 -7.44 -19.04 16.43
N GLY A 119 -8.35 -19.80 15.82
CA GLY A 119 -8.51 -19.88 14.37
C GLY A 119 -8.68 -18.53 13.69
N SER A 120 -8.20 -18.40 12.47
CA SER A 120 -8.47 -17.23 11.61
C SER A 120 -9.97 -16.98 11.51
N ASN A 121 -10.37 -15.71 11.50
CA ASN A 121 -11.78 -15.33 11.43
C ASN A 121 -11.98 -14.29 10.32
N TRP A 122 -12.54 -14.74 9.21
CA TRP A 122 -12.84 -13.90 8.05
C TRP A 122 -14.18 -14.28 7.45
N LEU A 123 -14.75 -13.40 6.66
CA LEU A 123 -16.02 -13.58 5.97
C LEU A 123 -15.91 -13.04 4.55
N LEU A 124 -16.29 -13.87 3.58
CA LEU A 124 -16.47 -13.49 2.19
C LEU A 124 -17.96 -13.45 1.88
N LEU A 125 -18.44 -12.34 1.34
CA LEU A 125 -19.81 -12.13 0.89
C LEU A 125 -19.77 -11.78 -0.60
N LEU A 126 -20.55 -12.50 -1.43
CA LEU A 126 -20.71 -12.23 -2.86
C LEU A 126 -22.22 -12.18 -3.19
N ASP A 127 -22.72 -10.99 -3.50
CA ASP A 127 -24.14 -10.79 -3.80
C ASP A 127 -24.43 -11.04 -5.28
N THR A 128 -25.30 -12.00 -5.55
CA THR A 128 -25.75 -12.34 -6.90
C THR A 128 -26.99 -11.55 -7.34
N ARG A 129 -27.56 -10.72 -6.46
CA ARG A 129 -28.82 -9.99 -6.68
C ARG A 129 -29.96 -10.92 -7.10
N THR A 130 -30.35 -10.87 -8.36
CA THR A 130 -31.40 -11.72 -8.93
C THR A 130 -30.95 -13.16 -9.24
N GLY A 131 -29.68 -13.48 -9.02
CA GLY A 131 -29.08 -14.79 -9.33
C GLY A 131 -29.24 -15.87 -8.25
N SER A 132 -30.07 -15.66 -7.23
CA SER A 132 -30.22 -16.57 -6.08
C SER A 132 -30.50 -18.03 -6.46
N ALA A 133 -31.36 -18.28 -7.45
CA ALA A 133 -31.66 -19.64 -7.92
C ALA A 133 -30.46 -20.28 -8.65
N ALA A 134 -29.72 -19.50 -9.43
CA ALA A 134 -28.52 -19.99 -10.10
C ALA A 134 -27.42 -20.30 -9.08
N LEU A 135 -27.26 -19.47 -8.05
CA LEU A 135 -26.34 -19.69 -6.94
C LEU A 135 -26.70 -20.99 -6.18
N SER A 136 -27.99 -21.21 -5.85
CA SER A 136 -28.43 -22.45 -5.22
C SER A 136 -28.05 -23.68 -6.03
N LYS A 137 -28.29 -23.64 -7.35
CA LYS A 137 -27.92 -24.73 -8.28
C LYS A 137 -26.42 -24.96 -8.32
N ALA A 138 -25.61 -23.90 -8.36
CA ALA A 138 -24.14 -23.99 -8.35
C ALA A 138 -23.64 -24.63 -7.04
N LEU A 139 -24.22 -24.27 -5.91
CA LEU A 139 -23.87 -24.85 -4.60
C LEU A 139 -24.32 -26.32 -4.45
N ASP A 140 -25.46 -26.70 -5.02
CA ASP A 140 -25.89 -28.10 -5.04
C ASP A 140 -24.94 -28.95 -5.90
N ALA A 141 -24.50 -28.43 -7.06
CA ALA A 141 -23.51 -29.07 -7.89
C ALA A 141 -22.15 -29.20 -7.18
N ALA A 142 -21.73 -28.15 -6.44
CA ALA A 142 -20.50 -28.20 -5.64
C ALA A 142 -20.55 -29.31 -4.57
N ARG A 143 -21.65 -29.42 -3.83
CA ARG A 143 -21.87 -30.47 -2.83
C ARG A 143 -21.78 -31.87 -3.43
N ALA A 144 -22.37 -32.07 -4.62
CA ALA A 144 -22.33 -33.36 -5.32
C ALA A 144 -20.90 -33.74 -5.74
N ARG A 145 -20.08 -32.78 -6.12
CA ARG A 145 -18.67 -33.02 -6.51
C ARG A 145 -17.79 -33.41 -5.32
N VAL A 146 -17.92 -32.71 -4.19
CA VAL A 146 -17.12 -33.02 -2.98
C VAL A 146 -17.36 -34.44 -2.50
N GLY A 147 -18.59 -34.96 -2.59
CA GLY A 147 -18.91 -36.34 -2.19
C GLY A 147 -18.35 -37.43 -3.10
N THR A 148 -17.94 -37.11 -4.34
CA THR A 148 -17.56 -38.11 -5.35
C THR A 148 -16.10 -38.08 -5.76
N ASN A 149 -15.42 -36.94 -5.68
CA ASN A 149 -14.11 -36.73 -6.33
C ASN A 149 -12.95 -36.40 -5.39
N THR A 150 -13.18 -36.27 -4.10
CA THR A 150 -12.13 -35.88 -3.15
C THR A 150 -12.11 -36.74 -1.90
N PRO A 151 -10.94 -37.03 -1.31
CA PRO A 151 -10.81 -37.59 0.03
C PRO A 151 -11.26 -36.58 1.12
N ALA A 152 -11.63 -35.36 0.74
CA ALA A 152 -12.06 -34.32 1.64
C ALA A 152 -13.35 -34.71 2.37
N THR A 153 -13.33 -34.64 3.69
CA THR A 153 -14.51 -34.84 4.53
C THR A 153 -15.37 -33.59 4.45
N ALA A 154 -16.50 -33.67 3.73
CA ALA A 154 -17.50 -32.63 3.74
C ALA A 154 -18.52 -32.87 4.87
N LYS A 155 -18.80 -31.84 5.65
CA LYS A 155 -19.87 -31.83 6.65
C LYS A 155 -20.93 -30.83 6.20
N THR A 156 -22.19 -31.26 6.11
CA THR A 156 -23.31 -30.36 5.83
C THR A 156 -24.06 -30.04 7.13
N ARG A 157 -24.39 -28.77 7.30
CA ARG A 157 -25.19 -28.28 8.44
C ARG A 157 -26.38 -27.47 7.93
N GLU A 158 -27.53 -27.74 8.50
CA GLU A 158 -28.77 -27.00 8.20
C GLU A 158 -29.17 -26.12 9.39
N VAL A 159 -29.58 -24.89 9.12
CA VAL A 159 -30.06 -23.93 10.10
C VAL A 159 -31.33 -23.26 9.53
N GLY A 160 -32.49 -23.69 9.96
CA GLY A 160 -33.76 -23.37 9.30
C GLY A 160 -33.71 -23.85 7.83
N ASP A 161 -34.01 -22.95 6.90
CA ASP A 161 -33.98 -23.24 5.47
C ASP A 161 -32.59 -23.05 4.83
N LEU A 162 -31.60 -22.66 5.64
CA LEU A 162 -30.22 -22.39 5.16
C LEU A 162 -29.37 -23.64 5.28
N ARG A 163 -28.58 -23.90 4.23
CA ARG A 163 -27.67 -25.04 4.18
C ARG A 163 -26.23 -24.60 3.96
N PHE A 164 -25.34 -25.01 4.85
CA PHE A 164 -23.91 -24.73 4.80
C PHE A 164 -23.09 -26.01 4.65
N THR A 165 -22.00 -25.92 3.92
CA THR A 165 -21.04 -27.03 3.69
C THR A 165 -19.69 -26.63 4.22
N THR A 166 -19.10 -27.46 5.10
CA THR A 166 -17.72 -27.30 5.56
C THR A 166 -16.86 -28.37 4.91
N VAL A 167 -15.78 -27.95 4.27
CA VAL A 167 -14.80 -28.80 3.59
C VAL A 167 -13.44 -28.59 4.22
N THR A 168 -12.70 -29.67 4.49
CA THR A 168 -11.32 -29.57 4.97
C THR A 168 -10.39 -29.57 3.77
N LEU A 169 -9.64 -28.48 3.59
CA LEU A 169 -8.66 -28.28 2.52
C LEU A 169 -7.27 -28.69 3.01
N ASP A 170 -6.53 -29.42 2.17
CA ASP A 170 -5.12 -29.71 2.40
C ASP A 170 -4.25 -28.58 1.84
N LEU A 171 -3.69 -27.76 2.73
CA LEU A 171 -2.84 -26.63 2.36
C LEU A 171 -1.49 -27.05 1.76
N GLN A 172 -1.00 -28.26 2.01
CA GLN A 172 0.20 -28.76 1.34
C GLN A 172 -0.02 -28.86 -0.16
N MET A 173 -1.18 -29.35 -0.57
CA MET A 173 -1.54 -29.44 -1.98
C MET A 173 -1.72 -28.06 -2.62
N VAL A 174 -2.30 -27.10 -1.88
CA VAL A 174 -2.46 -25.71 -2.34
C VAL A 174 -1.10 -25.01 -2.43
N ALA A 175 -0.24 -25.17 -1.44
CA ALA A 175 1.11 -24.60 -1.41
C ALA A 175 2.01 -25.21 -2.51
N ALA A 176 1.97 -26.53 -2.68
CA ALA A 176 2.72 -27.23 -3.72
C ALA A 176 2.28 -26.77 -5.13
N ALA A 177 0.98 -26.59 -5.34
CA ALA A 177 0.44 -26.05 -6.60
C ALA A 177 0.87 -24.58 -6.84
N GLY A 178 1.03 -23.79 -5.78
CA GLY A 178 1.53 -22.40 -5.82
C GLY A 178 3.03 -22.27 -6.08
N GLY A 179 3.78 -23.39 -6.13
CA GLY A 179 5.22 -23.39 -6.40
C GLY A 179 6.09 -23.13 -5.17
N LYS A 180 5.55 -23.24 -3.96
CA LYS A 180 6.36 -23.19 -2.74
C LYS A 180 7.12 -24.51 -2.63
N PRO A 181 8.47 -24.52 -2.56
CA PRO A 181 9.21 -25.74 -2.30
C PRO A 181 8.82 -26.31 -0.94
N PRO A 182 8.86 -27.63 -0.75
CA PRO A 182 8.68 -28.23 0.58
C PRO A 182 9.71 -27.60 1.52
N SER A 183 9.27 -27.28 2.74
CA SER A 183 10.12 -26.74 3.80
C SER A 183 11.38 -27.59 3.96
N ALA A 184 12.51 -26.98 4.30
CA ALA A 184 13.79 -27.68 4.47
C ALA A 184 13.64 -28.87 5.43
N PRO A 185 14.40 -29.97 5.22
CA PRO A 185 14.35 -31.11 6.11
C PRO A 185 14.73 -30.69 7.54
N GLY A 186 13.77 -30.68 8.45
CA GLY A 186 13.95 -30.24 9.83
C GLY A 186 12.91 -29.24 10.35
N GLU A 187 12.17 -28.58 9.46
CA GLU A 187 10.98 -27.76 9.76
C GLU A 187 9.70 -28.47 9.28
N ALA A 188 9.52 -29.71 9.66
CA ALA A 188 8.24 -30.38 9.45
C ALA A 188 7.22 -29.71 10.38
N LEU A 189 6.38 -28.84 9.82
CA LEU A 189 5.11 -28.49 10.45
C LEU A 189 4.35 -29.81 10.64
N GLU A 190 3.86 -30.06 11.84
CA GLU A 190 3.07 -31.27 12.09
C GLU A 190 1.88 -31.31 11.12
N ASP A 191 1.52 -32.49 10.63
CA ASP A 191 0.51 -32.69 9.56
C ASP A 191 -0.87 -32.07 9.87
N GLU A 192 -1.16 -31.80 11.16
CA GLU A 192 -2.41 -31.15 11.59
C GLU A 192 -2.43 -29.65 11.33
N ASP A 193 -1.27 -28.97 11.32
CA ASP A 193 -1.17 -27.50 11.12
C ASP A 193 -1.44 -27.06 9.67
N LEU A 194 -1.52 -27.99 8.73
CA LEU A 194 -1.68 -27.71 7.31
C LEU A 194 -3.10 -27.96 6.78
N ARG A 195 -4.04 -28.30 7.65
CA ARG A 195 -5.46 -28.48 7.29
C ARG A 195 -6.23 -27.21 7.52
N TRP A 196 -6.91 -26.76 6.48
CA TRP A 196 -7.73 -25.54 6.52
C TRP A 196 -9.20 -25.88 6.27
N GLU A 197 -10.09 -25.40 7.12
CA GLU A 197 -11.52 -25.52 6.88
C GLU A 197 -12.02 -24.36 6.01
N LEU A 198 -12.91 -24.67 5.09
CA LEU A 198 -13.69 -23.71 4.32
C LEU A 198 -15.17 -24.04 4.52
N CYS A 199 -15.90 -23.17 5.20
CA CYS A 199 -17.34 -23.28 5.34
C CYS A 199 -18.01 -22.31 4.37
N TYR A 200 -18.97 -22.79 3.56
CA TYR A 200 -19.70 -21.93 2.62
C TYR A 200 -21.18 -22.30 2.51
N GLY A 201 -21.98 -21.34 2.06
CA GLY A 201 -23.43 -21.52 1.85
C GLY A 201 -24.07 -20.31 1.21
N GLN A 202 -25.40 -20.27 1.24
CA GLN A 202 -26.19 -19.18 0.69
C GLN A 202 -27.12 -18.59 1.76
N VAL A 203 -27.17 -17.24 1.80
CA VAL A 203 -28.14 -16.49 2.59
C VAL A 203 -28.81 -15.47 1.66
N GLY A 204 -30.08 -15.70 1.34
CA GLY A 204 -30.80 -14.87 0.36
C GLY A 204 -30.16 -14.90 -1.02
N SER A 205 -29.71 -13.75 -1.52
CA SER A 205 -28.98 -13.61 -2.79
C SER A 205 -27.46 -13.75 -2.63
N ALA A 206 -26.94 -13.84 -1.40
CA ALA A 206 -25.52 -13.83 -1.13
C ALA A 206 -24.92 -15.23 -0.99
N PHE A 207 -23.80 -15.47 -1.68
CA PHE A 207 -22.82 -16.49 -1.31
C PHE A 207 -22.07 -16.02 -0.08
N VAL A 208 -21.94 -16.89 0.90
CA VAL A 208 -21.27 -16.62 2.17
C VAL A 208 -20.21 -17.69 2.38
N ALA A 209 -18.96 -17.29 2.67
CA ALA A 209 -17.90 -18.22 3.02
C ALA A 209 -17.04 -17.70 4.18
N GLY A 210 -16.45 -18.62 4.94
CA GLY A 210 -15.58 -18.32 6.07
C GLY A 210 -14.70 -19.53 6.43
N PRO A 211 -13.73 -19.35 7.34
CA PRO A 211 -12.76 -20.40 7.69
C PRO A 211 -13.36 -21.53 8.53
N SER A 212 -14.55 -21.32 9.09
CA SER A 212 -15.23 -22.33 9.91
C SER A 212 -16.73 -22.02 10.02
N TRP A 213 -17.49 -23.00 10.49
CA TRP A 213 -18.89 -22.78 10.85
C TRP A 213 -19.04 -21.69 11.94
N ALA A 214 -18.13 -21.64 12.92
CA ALA A 214 -18.19 -20.62 13.97
C ALA A 214 -18.08 -19.19 13.41
N ALA A 215 -17.23 -18.95 12.42
CA ALA A 215 -17.11 -17.66 11.75
C ALA A 215 -18.43 -17.25 11.07
N ILE A 216 -19.05 -18.17 10.32
CA ILE A 216 -20.33 -17.90 9.64
C ILE A 216 -21.47 -17.74 10.64
N SER A 217 -21.57 -18.60 11.66
CA SER A 217 -22.65 -18.56 12.65
C SER A 217 -22.67 -17.24 13.43
N ASN A 218 -21.50 -16.66 13.70
CA ASN A 218 -21.40 -15.34 14.33
C ASN A 218 -21.89 -14.19 13.43
N ALA A 219 -21.74 -14.33 12.11
CA ALA A 219 -22.22 -13.34 11.15
C ALA A 219 -23.71 -13.52 10.77
N LEU A 220 -24.22 -14.76 10.87
CA LEU A 220 -25.53 -15.14 10.38
C LEU A 220 -26.70 -14.29 10.92
N PRO A 221 -26.77 -13.93 12.23
CA PRO A 221 -27.83 -13.06 12.74
C PRO A 221 -27.90 -11.71 12.05
N ARG A 222 -26.75 -11.16 11.60
CA ARG A 222 -26.69 -9.89 10.87
C ARG A 222 -27.08 -10.03 9.41
N LEU A 223 -26.79 -11.18 8.82
CA LEU A 223 -27.14 -11.47 7.43
C LEU A 223 -28.64 -11.77 7.25
N THR A 224 -29.32 -12.23 8.31
CA THR A 224 -30.75 -12.64 8.27
C THR A 224 -31.70 -11.67 8.95
N ALA A 225 -31.19 -10.79 9.83
CA ALA A 225 -32.06 -9.90 10.62
C ALA A 225 -32.32 -8.56 9.93
N THR A 226 -33.57 -8.10 9.99
CA THR A 226 -33.93 -6.75 9.53
C THR A 226 -33.55 -5.64 10.53
N ASN A 227 -33.23 -5.99 11.78
CA ASN A 227 -32.87 -5.06 12.87
C ASN A 227 -31.61 -5.59 13.60
N ALA A 228 -30.44 -5.56 12.93
CA ALA A 228 -29.20 -5.95 13.56
C ALA A 228 -28.65 -4.89 14.52
N SER A 229 -27.86 -5.30 15.52
CA SER A 229 -27.06 -4.40 16.36
C SER A 229 -26.24 -3.42 15.52
N PRO A 230 -25.79 -2.26 16.09
CA PRO A 230 -25.01 -1.30 15.32
C PRO A 230 -23.85 -1.94 14.54
N GLY A 231 -23.76 -1.64 13.24
CA GLY A 231 -22.74 -2.17 12.35
C GLY A 231 -21.44 -1.36 12.40
N LEU A 232 -20.46 -1.75 11.56
CA LEU A 232 -19.18 -1.07 11.39
C LEU A 232 -19.38 0.43 11.10
N GLY A 233 -20.42 0.80 10.34
CA GLY A 233 -20.78 2.19 10.06
C GLY A 233 -20.99 3.06 11.30
N SER A 234 -21.33 2.48 12.45
CA SER A 234 -21.49 3.20 13.72
C SER A 234 -20.17 3.46 14.46
N LYS A 235 -19.07 2.82 14.07
CA LYS A 235 -17.75 3.03 14.67
C LYS A 235 -17.22 4.40 14.28
N ALA A 236 -16.83 5.21 15.26
CA ALA A 236 -16.45 6.61 15.04
C ALA A 236 -15.26 6.76 14.06
N SER A 237 -14.22 5.92 14.15
CA SER A 237 -13.08 5.91 13.23
C SER A 237 -13.50 5.57 11.79
N PHE A 238 -14.33 4.53 11.63
CA PHE A 238 -14.88 4.19 10.32
C PHE A 238 -15.75 5.32 9.76
N GLY A 239 -16.64 5.88 10.56
CA GLY A 239 -17.54 6.95 10.14
C GLY A 239 -16.82 8.21 9.64
N ARG A 240 -15.69 8.57 10.25
CA ARG A 240 -14.87 9.69 9.76
C ARG A 240 -14.25 9.38 8.40
N LEU A 241 -13.60 8.23 8.24
CA LEU A 241 -13.01 7.79 6.98
C LEU A 241 -14.08 7.56 5.90
N TRP A 242 -15.26 7.05 6.29
CA TRP A 242 -16.38 6.89 5.36
C TRP A 242 -16.77 8.22 4.72
N ASN A 243 -16.98 9.25 5.53
CA ASN A 243 -17.44 10.54 5.06
C ASN A 243 -16.37 11.32 4.27
N SER A 244 -15.08 11.13 4.58
CA SER A 244 -14.00 11.85 3.91
C SER A 244 -13.47 11.15 2.66
N THR A 245 -13.46 9.80 2.63
CA THR A 245 -12.63 9.06 1.66
C THR A 245 -13.33 7.86 1.02
N LEU A 246 -14.14 7.08 1.79
CA LEU A 246 -14.61 5.77 1.33
C LEU A 246 -15.96 5.82 0.61
N LYS A 247 -16.78 6.79 0.95
CA LYS A 247 -18.13 6.93 0.38
C LYS A 247 -18.07 7.15 -1.14
N ASP A 248 -19.01 6.54 -1.86
CA ASP A 248 -19.18 6.66 -3.31
C ASP A 248 -18.00 6.15 -4.14
N ARG A 249 -17.15 5.26 -3.57
CA ARG A 249 -16.05 4.59 -4.27
C ARG A 249 -16.50 3.28 -4.91
N LEU A 250 -15.88 2.94 -6.05
CA LEU A 250 -16.11 1.65 -6.72
C LEU A 250 -15.57 0.47 -5.91
N ALA A 251 -14.48 0.70 -5.21
CA ALA A 251 -13.93 -0.23 -4.23
C ALA A 251 -13.35 0.58 -3.07
N TRP A 252 -13.47 0.05 -1.87
CA TRP A 252 -12.91 0.68 -0.68
C TRP A 252 -12.37 -0.36 0.30
N SER A 253 -11.42 0.07 1.10
CA SER A 253 -10.82 -0.73 2.16
C SER A 253 -10.74 0.06 3.46
N TYR A 254 -10.75 -0.64 4.57
CA TYR A 254 -10.61 -0.09 5.91
C TYR A 254 -9.81 -1.06 6.78
N VAL A 255 -8.93 -0.53 7.61
CA VAL A 255 -8.17 -1.28 8.63
C VAL A 255 -8.24 -0.55 9.95
N ASP A 256 -8.67 -1.24 10.99
CA ASP A 256 -8.65 -0.77 12.37
C ASP A 256 -7.27 -1.00 12.98
N VAL A 257 -6.40 -0.02 12.83
CA VAL A 257 -5.00 -0.12 13.26
C VAL A 257 -4.91 -0.18 14.78
N ALA A 258 -5.76 0.56 15.50
CA ALA A 258 -5.75 0.55 16.96
C ALA A 258 -6.05 -0.85 17.52
N SER A 259 -7.14 -1.47 17.06
CA SER A 259 -7.50 -2.83 17.50
C SER A 259 -6.50 -3.88 17.04
N LEU A 260 -5.88 -3.70 15.86
CA LEU A 260 -4.84 -4.58 15.37
C LEU A 260 -3.56 -4.47 16.23
N TYR A 261 -3.15 -3.24 16.56
CA TYR A 261 -2.00 -3.00 17.43
C TYR A 261 -2.18 -3.63 18.81
N GLU A 262 -3.33 -3.43 19.47
CA GLU A 262 -3.61 -4.02 20.79
C GLU A 262 -3.38 -5.54 20.82
N ARG A 263 -3.64 -6.21 19.69
CA ARG A 263 -3.44 -7.67 19.55
C ARG A 263 -2.01 -8.06 19.25
N LEU A 264 -1.28 -7.23 18.52
CA LEU A 264 0.10 -7.52 18.12
C LEU A 264 1.12 -7.05 19.14
N SER A 265 0.76 -6.12 20.05
CA SER A 265 1.69 -5.52 21.00
C SER A 265 2.47 -6.54 21.84
N PRO A 266 1.91 -7.65 22.36
CA PRO A 266 2.68 -8.62 23.12
C PRO A 266 3.80 -9.27 22.31
N ARG A 267 3.56 -9.50 21.00
CA ARG A 267 4.59 -10.05 20.10
C ARG A 267 5.66 -9.02 19.75
N LEU A 268 5.25 -7.75 19.56
CA LEU A 268 6.17 -6.65 19.27
C LEU A 268 7.11 -6.36 20.46
N GLU A 269 6.60 -6.41 21.68
CA GLU A 269 7.43 -6.26 22.89
C GLU A 269 8.54 -7.31 22.94
N GLY A 270 8.26 -8.55 22.55
CA GLY A 270 9.26 -9.62 22.43
C GLY A 270 10.36 -9.28 21.41
N VAL A 271 10.00 -8.73 20.25
CA VAL A 271 10.97 -8.32 19.22
C VAL A 271 11.89 -7.21 19.72
N PHE A 272 11.36 -6.25 20.48
CA PHE A 272 12.14 -5.13 21.03
C PHE A 272 12.86 -5.44 22.34
N GLY A 273 12.73 -6.68 22.86
CA GLY A 273 13.35 -7.08 24.13
C GLY A 273 14.86 -6.86 24.20
N MET A 274 15.58 -7.00 23.07
CA MET A 274 17.02 -6.72 22.99
C MET A 274 17.39 -5.25 23.29
N LEU A 275 16.47 -4.31 23.09
CA LEU A 275 16.71 -2.89 23.38
C LEU A 275 16.79 -2.60 24.89
N SER A 276 16.31 -3.51 25.73
CA SER A 276 16.47 -3.40 27.20
C SER A 276 17.93 -3.41 27.63
N LEU A 277 18.81 -4.06 26.85
CA LEU A 277 20.27 -4.04 27.10
C LEU A 277 20.88 -2.64 26.96
N LEU A 278 20.19 -1.77 26.21
CA LEU A 278 20.56 -0.35 26.01
C LEU A 278 19.81 0.58 26.98
N GLY A 279 19.13 0.04 27.99
CA GLY A 279 18.33 0.80 28.93
C GLY A 279 17.00 1.32 28.38
N ALA A 280 16.54 0.79 27.24
CA ALA A 280 15.23 1.11 26.69
C ALA A 280 14.14 0.20 27.29
N ASP A 281 12.95 0.74 27.49
CA ASP A 281 11.77 -0.01 27.87
C ASP A 281 11.05 -0.48 26.59
N PRO A 282 11.05 -1.80 26.28
CA PRO A 282 10.44 -2.34 25.06
C PRO A 282 8.97 -1.94 24.87
N ALA A 283 8.21 -1.86 25.98
CA ALA A 283 6.80 -1.46 25.94
C ALA A 283 6.59 0.01 25.53
N LYS A 284 7.60 0.86 25.65
CA LYS A 284 7.55 2.27 25.26
C LYS A 284 7.99 2.53 23.82
N VAL A 285 8.68 1.58 23.17
CA VAL A 285 9.25 1.81 21.84
C VAL A 285 8.16 2.16 20.82
N VAL A 286 7.17 1.31 20.65
CA VAL A 286 6.11 1.55 19.65
C VAL A 286 5.25 2.77 20.00
N PRO A 287 4.78 2.97 21.25
CA PRO A 287 4.07 4.20 21.62
C PRO A 287 4.89 5.48 21.36
N ALA A 288 6.20 5.46 21.64
CA ALA A 288 7.05 6.62 21.40
C ALA A 288 7.22 6.98 19.92
N THR A 289 7.14 5.98 19.00
CA THR A 289 7.14 6.26 17.56
C THR A 289 5.86 6.94 17.07
N GLY A 290 4.77 6.92 17.84
CA GLY A 290 3.46 7.45 17.47
C GLY A 290 2.61 6.51 16.61
N LEU A 291 3.06 5.29 16.34
CA LEU A 291 2.26 4.30 15.58
C LEU A 291 0.96 3.94 16.31
N THR A 292 0.95 3.98 17.65
CA THR A 292 -0.26 3.76 18.47
C THR A 292 -1.29 4.88 18.37
N SER A 293 -0.92 6.06 17.89
CA SER A 293 -1.86 7.15 17.66
C SER A 293 -2.67 6.99 16.37
N ILE A 294 -2.26 6.08 15.48
CA ILE A 294 -3.02 5.73 14.28
C ILE A 294 -4.26 4.94 14.71
N LYS A 295 -5.44 5.47 14.45
CA LYS A 295 -6.71 4.81 14.78
C LYS A 295 -7.12 3.85 13.69
N ALA A 296 -7.10 4.32 12.45
CA ALA A 296 -7.53 3.56 11.30
C ALA A 296 -6.86 4.05 10.02
N VAL A 297 -6.86 3.20 9.01
CA VAL A 297 -6.47 3.52 7.64
C VAL A 297 -7.61 3.15 6.72
N GLY A 298 -7.94 4.05 5.80
CA GLY A 298 -8.97 3.83 4.78
C GLY A 298 -8.46 4.18 3.40
N GLY A 299 -8.91 3.43 2.38
CA GLY A 299 -8.58 3.70 0.99
C GLY A 299 -9.76 3.46 0.06
N GLY A 300 -9.88 4.30 -0.96
CA GLY A 300 -10.92 4.18 -1.97
C GLY A 300 -10.36 4.30 -3.38
N VAL A 301 -10.95 3.56 -4.32
CA VAL A 301 -10.58 3.57 -5.73
C VAL A 301 -11.78 3.91 -6.58
N GLN A 302 -11.55 4.75 -7.59
CA GLN A 302 -12.53 5.08 -8.62
C GLN A 302 -11.86 5.08 -9.99
N PHE A 303 -12.44 4.38 -10.95
CA PHE A 303 -11.99 4.40 -12.34
C PHE A 303 -12.73 5.49 -13.12
N THR A 304 -12.00 6.15 -13.98
CA THR A 304 -12.51 7.13 -14.94
C THR A 304 -12.11 6.71 -16.36
N THR A 305 -12.66 7.36 -17.37
CA THR A 305 -12.31 7.09 -18.77
C THR A 305 -10.82 7.34 -19.07
N ASN A 306 -10.19 8.25 -18.34
CA ASN A 306 -8.80 8.67 -18.56
C ASN A 306 -7.80 8.04 -17.58
N GLY A 307 -8.27 7.22 -16.61
CA GLY A 307 -7.40 6.63 -15.61
C GLY A 307 -8.14 6.15 -14.37
N TRP A 308 -7.52 6.29 -13.22
CA TRP A 308 -8.11 6.01 -11.92
C TRP A 308 -7.65 7.02 -10.88
N THR A 309 -8.47 7.19 -9.86
CA THR A 309 -8.13 7.94 -8.65
C THR A 309 -8.09 6.96 -7.47
N THR A 310 -7.02 7.04 -6.69
CA THR A 310 -6.92 6.33 -5.41
C THR A 310 -6.80 7.37 -4.31
N GLU A 311 -7.64 7.29 -3.32
CA GLU A 311 -7.55 8.09 -2.10
C GLU A 311 -7.15 7.19 -0.94
N LEU A 312 -6.22 7.68 -0.12
CA LEU A 312 -5.78 7.05 1.12
C LEU A 312 -5.91 8.06 2.24
N ALA A 313 -6.50 7.65 3.33
CA ALA A 313 -6.55 8.45 4.55
C ALA A 313 -6.08 7.65 5.75
N ILE A 314 -5.27 8.29 6.59
CA ILE A 314 -4.74 7.72 7.84
C ILE A 314 -5.29 8.57 8.98
N GLU A 315 -6.13 7.98 9.81
CA GLU A 315 -6.73 8.68 10.93
C GLU A 315 -5.76 8.77 12.10
N VAL A 316 -5.31 9.98 12.40
CA VAL A 316 -4.43 10.32 13.53
C VAL A 316 -4.87 11.66 14.10
N PRO A 317 -5.63 11.70 15.21
CA PRO A 317 -6.07 12.95 15.82
C PRO A 317 -4.90 13.87 16.14
N ALA A 318 -5.01 15.16 15.82
CA ALA A 318 -3.91 16.12 15.98
C ALA A 318 -3.31 16.15 17.41
N ALA A 319 -4.17 16.00 18.44
CA ALA A 319 -3.74 15.98 19.85
C ALA A 319 -2.91 14.72 20.22
N GLU A 320 -2.98 13.66 19.42
CA GLU A 320 -2.31 12.39 19.69
C GLU A 320 -1.05 12.19 18.85
N ARG A 321 -0.75 13.10 17.92
CA ARG A 321 0.44 12.99 17.04
C ARG A 321 1.72 13.16 17.84
N VAL A 322 2.55 12.14 17.81
CA VAL A 322 3.87 12.09 18.46
C VAL A 322 4.84 11.32 17.56
N GLY A 323 6.13 11.47 17.77
CA GLY A 323 7.15 10.72 17.05
C GLY A 323 7.01 10.85 15.53
N LEU A 324 6.95 9.73 14.83
CA LEU A 324 6.85 9.68 13.36
C LEU A 324 5.56 10.32 12.84
N THR A 325 4.43 10.18 13.54
CA THR A 325 3.17 10.81 13.10
C THR A 325 3.22 12.33 13.21
N ARG A 326 4.04 12.89 14.11
CA ARG A 326 4.32 14.32 14.16
C ARG A 326 5.33 14.74 13.10
N LEU A 327 6.36 13.91 12.85
CA LEU A 327 7.36 14.14 11.81
C LEU A 327 6.72 14.19 10.42
N MET A 328 5.72 13.36 10.16
CA MET A 328 5.03 13.26 8.86
C MET A 328 3.96 14.34 8.66
N GLU A 329 3.76 15.25 9.61
CA GLU A 329 2.75 16.30 9.50
C GLU A 329 3.10 17.28 8.38
N ILE A 330 2.15 17.40 7.43
CA ILE A 330 2.28 18.23 6.24
C ILE A 330 1.69 19.61 6.53
N LEU A 331 2.49 20.65 6.33
CA LEU A 331 2.04 22.03 6.48
C LEU A 331 1.18 22.46 5.29
N PRO A 332 0.03 23.12 5.48
CA PRO A 332 -0.85 23.55 4.40
C PRO A 332 -0.27 24.77 3.65
N LEU A 333 0.82 24.54 2.93
CA LEU A 333 1.56 25.52 2.15
C LEU A 333 1.58 25.11 0.67
N GLU A 334 1.84 26.08 -0.22
CA GLU A 334 2.01 25.83 -1.65
C GLU A 334 3.14 24.80 -1.90
N ALA A 335 2.83 23.76 -2.67
CA ALA A 335 3.72 22.66 -3.02
C ALA A 335 3.85 22.41 -4.53
N GLY A 336 3.41 23.35 -5.38
CA GLY A 336 3.54 23.25 -6.83
C GLY A 336 4.99 23.22 -7.31
N VAL A 337 5.17 23.01 -8.61
CA VAL A 337 6.49 22.93 -9.24
C VAL A 337 7.20 24.28 -9.16
N LEU A 338 8.49 24.24 -8.87
CA LEU A 338 9.34 25.43 -8.73
C LEU A 338 10.03 25.81 -10.04
N GLU A 339 10.44 27.07 -10.09
CA GLU A 339 11.43 27.53 -11.07
C GLU A 339 12.75 26.75 -10.93
N GLY A 340 13.43 26.56 -12.04
CA GLY A 340 14.72 25.84 -12.07
C GLY A 340 14.60 24.31 -12.02
N VAL A 341 13.39 23.74 -11.98
CA VAL A 341 13.22 22.31 -12.27
C VAL A 341 13.44 22.11 -13.78
N PRO A 342 14.30 21.14 -14.21
CA PRO A 342 14.53 20.88 -15.62
C PRO A 342 13.25 20.47 -16.36
N GLU A 343 13.18 20.81 -17.65
CA GLU A 343 12.13 20.29 -18.53
C GLU A 343 12.28 18.77 -18.70
N GLY A 344 11.17 18.05 -18.85
CA GLY A 344 11.18 16.63 -19.15
C GLY A 344 11.60 15.74 -17.97
N VAL A 345 11.50 16.21 -16.70
CA VAL A 345 11.69 15.33 -15.54
C VAL A 345 10.65 14.22 -15.55
N ALA A 346 11.07 13.01 -15.24
CA ALA A 346 10.21 11.84 -15.21
C ALA A 346 9.22 11.89 -14.04
N SER A 347 9.66 12.38 -12.88
CA SER A 347 8.81 12.60 -11.70
C SER A 347 9.28 13.78 -10.87
N PHE A 348 8.33 14.36 -10.16
CA PHE A 348 8.52 15.47 -9.23
C PHE A 348 7.65 15.26 -8.00
N GLN A 349 8.18 15.55 -6.81
CA GLN A 349 7.43 15.56 -5.56
C GLN A 349 7.95 16.69 -4.67
N ARG A 350 7.03 17.38 -4.00
CA ARG A 350 7.32 18.42 -3.03
C ARG A 350 6.49 18.24 -1.79
N TRP A 351 7.14 18.34 -0.64
CA TRP A 351 6.55 18.14 0.67
C TRP A 351 6.88 19.32 1.56
N ARG A 352 5.85 19.87 2.18
CA ARG A 352 5.97 20.98 3.13
C ARG A 352 5.90 20.41 4.54
N ILE A 353 7.05 20.04 5.11
CA ILE A 353 7.17 19.39 6.41
C ILE A 353 7.94 20.31 7.36
N ASP A 354 7.50 20.43 8.62
CA ASP A 354 8.22 21.19 9.64
C ASP A 354 9.51 20.46 10.06
N GLY A 355 10.63 20.77 9.43
CA GLY A 355 11.92 20.13 9.70
C GLY A 355 12.38 20.28 11.15
N PRO A 356 12.45 21.50 11.72
CA PRO A 356 12.81 21.71 13.13
C PRO A 356 11.84 21.07 14.12
N GLY A 357 10.53 21.15 13.85
CA GLY A 357 9.50 20.52 14.67
C GLY A 357 9.56 18.99 14.60
N GLY A 358 9.86 18.45 13.44
CA GLY A 358 10.08 17.01 13.24
C GLY A 358 11.28 16.48 14.04
N TRP A 359 12.39 17.23 14.07
CA TRP A 359 13.55 16.88 14.90
C TRP A 359 13.18 16.83 16.39
N LYS A 360 12.49 17.87 16.90
CA LYS A 360 12.01 17.90 18.30
C LYS A 360 11.10 16.72 18.62
N ALA A 361 10.25 16.32 17.68
CA ALA A 361 9.40 15.15 17.85
C ALA A 361 10.21 13.84 17.93
N LEU A 362 11.28 13.73 17.16
CA LEU A 362 12.22 12.61 17.23
C LEU A 362 12.96 12.56 18.57
N GLU A 363 13.52 13.69 19.03
CA GLU A 363 14.16 13.79 20.35
C GLU A 363 13.19 13.41 21.48
N ALA A 364 11.97 13.93 21.46
CA ALA A 364 10.95 13.59 22.44
C ALA A 364 10.58 12.10 22.43
N SER A 365 10.63 11.45 21.26
CA SER A 365 10.41 10.02 21.12
C SER A 365 11.55 9.21 21.75
N LEU A 366 12.80 9.57 21.47
CA LEU A 366 13.97 8.94 22.08
C LEU A 366 13.96 9.09 23.60
N GLN A 367 13.62 10.29 24.11
CA GLN A 367 13.48 10.52 25.55
C GLN A 367 12.40 9.67 26.21
N ARG A 368 11.28 9.41 25.52
CA ARG A 368 10.22 8.51 26.03
C ARG A 368 10.67 7.04 26.07
N ILE A 369 11.46 6.62 25.10
CA ILE A 369 12.02 5.26 25.05
C ILE A 369 13.07 5.11 26.16
N SER A 370 14.03 6.00 26.21
CA SER A 370 15.08 6.06 27.23
C SER A 370 15.72 7.44 27.25
N PRO A 371 15.68 8.18 28.37
CA PRO A 371 16.40 9.44 28.50
C PRO A 371 17.90 9.31 28.19
N ASN A 372 18.51 8.20 28.64
CA ASN A 372 19.93 7.94 28.41
C ASN A 372 20.26 7.79 26.92
N LEU A 373 19.40 7.17 26.14
CA LEU A 373 19.59 7.04 24.67
C LEU A 373 19.47 8.38 23.97
N SER A 374 18.55 9.24 24.40
CA SER A 374 18.40 10.59 23.86
C SER A 374 19.63 11.44 24.10
N ASP A 375 20.13 11.45 25.33
CA ASP A 375 21.32 12.20 25.71
C ASP A 375 22.56 11.65 24.99
N LEU A 376 22.72 10.33 24.96
CA LEU A 376 23.82 9.68 24.26
C LEU A 376 23.82 10.00 22.75
N ALA A 377 22.66 9.95 22.10
CA ALA A 377 22.54 10.29 20.68
C ALA A 377 22.93 11.76 20.43
N GLY A 378 22.43 12.70 21.24
CA GLY A 378 22.78 14.11 21.15
C GLY A 378 24.26 14.36 21.33
N ILE A 379 24.86 13.82 22.41
CA ILE A 379 26.29 13.94 22.71
C ILE A 379 27.15 13.31 21.61
N THR A 380 26.75 12.13 21.10
CA THR A 380 27.49 11.44 20.06
C THR A 380 27.55 12.28 18.78
N VAL A 381 26.42 12.82 18.34
CA VAL A 381 26.35 13.67 17.12
C VAL A 381 27.12 14.98 17.33
N GLU A 382 26.96 15.63 18.47
CA GLU A 382 27.67 16.87 18.81
C GLU A 382 29.19 16.64 18.84
N SER A 383 29.65 15.62 19.58
CA SER A 383 31.08 15.29 19.69
C SER A 383 31.68 14.89 18.35
N ALA A 384 30.99 14.10 17.55
CA ALA A 384 31.45 13.74 16.22
C ALA A 384 31.56 14.96 15.29
N GLY A 385 30.61 15.86 15.35
CA GLY A 385 30.66 17.12 14.60
C GLY A 385 31.82 18.01 15.02
N GLN A 386 32.15 18.03 16.30
CA GLN A 386 33.25 18.85 16.87
C GLN A 386 34.65 18.33 16.48
N VAL A 387 34.78 17.06 16.06
CA VAL A 387 36.04 16.51 15.52
C VAL A 387 36.52 17.28 14.29
N PHE A 388 35.61 17.64 13.38
CA PHE A 388 35.94 18.36 12.14
C PHE A 388 35.66 19.86 12.21
N ASN A 389 34.82 20.30 13.14
CA ASN A 389 34.48 21.70 13.36
C ASN A 389 34.26 21.95 14.86
N SER A 390 35.30 22.44 15.56
CA SER A 390 35.26 22.72 17.01
C SER A 390 34.11 23.62 17.45
N ASN A 391 33.55 24.44 16.54
CA ASN A 391 32.40 25.30 16.78
C ASN A 391 31.07 24.67 16.37
N PHE A 392 31.06 23.39 15.99
CA PHE A 392 29.83 22.73 15.60
C PHE A 392 28.86 22.66 16.78
N ASN A 393 27.61 22.98 16.48
CA ASN A 393 26.49 22.84 17.41
C ASN A 393 25.28 22.24 16.68
N LEU A 394 24.82 21.10 17.15
CA LEU A 394 23.76 20.32 16.53
C LEU A 394 22.48 21.14 16.33
N GLN A 395 22.05 21.84 17.38
CA GLN A 395 20.80 22.61 17.34
C GLN A 395 20.89 23.82 16.40
N ARG A 396 22.03 24.47 16.33
CA ARG A 396 22.23 25.64 15.46
C ARG A 396 22.52 25.27 14.01
N ASP A 397 23.40 24.29 13.79
CA ASP A 397 24.01 24.06 12.47
C ASP A 397 23.26 22.99 11.64
N LEU A 398 22.48 22.13 12.31
CA LEU A 398 21.61 21.18 11.66
C LEU A 398 20.13 21.51 11.88
N VAL A 399 19.65 21.43 13.11
CA VAL A 399 18.21 21.54 13.40
C VAL A 399 17.66 22.91 13.01
N GLY A 400 18.31 23.98 13.47
CA GLY A 400 17.91 25.36 13.15
C GLY A 400 18.20 25.79 11.71
N ALA A 401 18.98 24.99 10.99
CA ALA A 401 19.24 25.18 9.57
C ALA A 401 18.30 24.37 8.65
N LEU A 402 17.47 23.46 9.18
CA LEU A 402 16.41 22.81 8.43
C LEU A 402 15.25 23.77 8.17
N GLY A 403 14.69 23.72 6.99
CA GLY A 403 13.47 24.44 6.61
C GLY A 403 12.27 23.50 6.52
N ASN A 404 11.26 23.93 5.78
CA ASN A 404 9.99 23.23 5.63
C ASN A 404 9.69 22.79 4.18
N ASP A 405 10.67 22.78 3.31
CA ASP A 405 10.50 22.52 1.88
C ASP A 405 11.41 21.38 1.44
N PHE A 406 10.81 20.25 1.15
CA PHE A 406 11.53 19.05 0.71
C PHE A 406 11.05 18.68 -0.69
N ILE A 407 11.98 18.63 -1.64
CA ILE A 407 11.68 18.40 -3.04
C ILE A 407 12.54 17.25 -3.55
N THR A 408 11.95 16.38 -4.32
CA THR A 408 12.69 15.37 -5.10
C THR A 408 12.16 15.33 -6.52
N PHE A 409 13.07 15.18 -7.47
CA PHE A 409 12.69 14.88 -8.84
C PHE A 409 13.71 13.99 -9.51
N THR A 410 13.22 13.22 -10.47
CA THR A 410 14.01 12.26 -11.24
C THR A 410 14.06 12.74 -12.68
N LEU A 411 15.26 12.83 -13.22
CA LEU A 411 15.48 13.20 -14.62
C LEU A 411 15.07 12.04 -15.54
N ALA A 412 14.67 12.37 -16.75
CA ALA A 412 14.46 11.34 -17.76
C ALA A 412 15.79 10.63 -18.05
N PRO A 413 15.77 9.30 -18.32
CA PRO A 413 16.96 8.55 -18.71
C PRO A 413 17.63 9.15 -19.96
N SER A 414 18.95 9.17 -20.00
CA SER A 414 19.72 9.81 -21.07
C SER A 414 19.91 8.97 -22.33
N GLY A 415 19.43 7.72 -22.36
CA GLY A 415 19.66 6.79 -23.46
C GLY A 415 18.57 5.75 -23.66
N THR A 416 18.84 4.82 -24.57
CA THR A 416 17.86 3.80 -25.01
C THR A 416 18.22 2.36 -24.67
N ASN A 417 19.47 2.09 -24.27
CA ASN A 417 19.85 0.75 -23.79
C ASN A 417 19.45 0.56 -22.31
N LEU A 418 19.32 -0.68 -21.86
CA LEU A 418 18.82 -1.00 -20.52
C LEU A 418 19.64 -0.34 -19.39
N VAL A 419 20.95 -0.26 -19.52
CA VAL A 419 21.81 0.38 -18.51
C VAL A 419 21.54 1.87 -18.43
N GLN A 420 21.39 2.54 -19.57
CA GLN A 420 21.06 3.97 -19.63
C GLN A 420 19.63 4.25 -19.19
N LEU A 421 18.68 3.38 -19.52
CA LEU A 421 17.29 3.49 -19.07
C LEU A 421 17.15 3.32 -17.56
N SER A 422 17.99 2.47 -16.93
CA SER A 422 17.97 2.27 -15.48
C SER A 422 18.75 3.33 -14.69
N SER A 423 19.58 4.14 -15.36
CA SER A 423 20.39 5.21 -14.75
C SER A 423 19.70 6.56 -14.89
N SER A 424 18.70 6.81 -14.06
CA SER A 424 18.04 8.12 -13.99
C SER A 424 18.69 8.98 -12.90
N GLY A 425 19.15 10.17 -13.27
CA GLY A 425 19.66 11.14 -12.30
C GLY A 425 18.57 11.60 -11.36
N ARG A 426 18.87 11.68 -10.06
CA ARG A 426 17.93 12.15 -9.03
C ARG A 426 18.45 13.41 -8.37
N ILE A 427 17.56 14.35 -8.17
CA ILE A 427 17.80 15.59 -7.42
C ILE A 427 16.92 15.57 -6.17
N GLN A 428 17.54 15.91 -5.04
CA GLN A 428 16.85 16.19 -3.78
C GLN A 428 17.19 17.60 -3.35
N MET A 429 16.20 18.34 -2.89
CA MET A 429 16.38 19.69 -2.36
C MET A 429 15.83 19.74 -0.94
N VAL A 430 16.62 20.23 -0.03
CA VAL A 430 16.26 20.41 1.38
C VAL A 430 16.19 21.90 1.66
N GLY A 431 15.00 22.37 2.00
CA GLY A 431 14.77 23.75 2.38
C GLY A 431 15.62 24.15 3.59
N SER A 432 16.18 25.34 3.55
CA SER A 432 17.02 25.84 4.63
C SER A 432 16.96 27.38 4.68
N PRO A 433 16.81 27.97 5.86
CA PRO A 433 16.98 29.41 6.04
C PRO A 433 18.46 29.84 5.89
N ASN A 434 19.40 28.88 6.01
CA ASN A 434 20.82 29.10 5.79
C ASN A 434 21.48 27.86 5.16
N PRO A 435 21.38 27.69 3.83
CA PRO A 435 21.89 26.50 3.14
C PRO A 435 23.39 26.24 3.34
N ALA A 436 24.20 27.31 3.40
CA ALA A 436 25.64 27.17 3.60
C ALA A 436 25.96 26.59 4.98
N ARG A 437 25.21 26.99 6.01
CA ARG A 437 25.34 26.45 7.37
C ARG A 437 24.93 24.99 7.41
N LEU A 438 23.84 24.62 6.77
CA LEU A 438 23.36 23.23 6.73
C LEU A 438 24.40 22.31 6.06
N VAL A 439 25.01 22.75 4.95
CA VAL A 439 26.12 22.01 4.29
C VAL A 439 27.34 21.89 5.21
N SER A 440 27.69 22.95 5.94
CA SER A 440 28.80 22.89 6.92
C SER A 440 28.49 21.93 8.08
N GLY A 441 27.24 21.90 8.54
CA GLY A 441 26.78 20.95 9.54
C GLY A 441 26.88 19.49 9.06
N TRP A 442 26.44 19.20 7.84
CA TRP A 442 26.58 17.86 7.25
C TRP A 442 28.03 17.42 7.09
N LYS A 443 28.93 18.33 6.65
CA LYS A 443 30.35 18.03 6.59
C LYS A 443 30.94 17.70 7.97
N ALA A 444 30.50 18.37 9.01
CA ALA A 444 30.95 18.07 10.37
C ALA A 444 30.56 16.66 10.84
N LEU A 445 29.52 16.05 10.26
CA LEU A 445 29.11 14.66 10.57
C LEU A 445 29.93 13.59 9.82
N GLU A 446 30.96 13.98 9.07
CA GLU A 446 31.87 13.07 8.36
C GLU A 446 32.40 11.96 9.29
N ALA A 447 32.74 12.29 10.53
CA ALA A 447 33.21 11.31 11.51
C ALA A 447 32.24 10.17 11.77
N LEU A 448 30.92 10.44 11.82
CA LEU A 448 29.90 9.39 12.01
C LEU A 448 29.82 8.44 10.83
N VAL A 449 29.94 8.96 9.61
CA VAL A 449 29.93 8.16 8.40
C VAL A 449 31.17 7.27 8.34
N HIS A 450 32.35 7.80 8.70
CA HIS A 450 33.60 7.03 8.76
C HIS A 450 33.51 5.84 9.73
N MET A 451 32.85 6.03 10.87
CA MET A 451 32.71 4.94 11.85
C MET A 451 31.82 3.80 11.34
N GLN A 452 30.78 4.09 10.58
CA GLN A 452 29.76 3.11 10.19
C GLN A 452 29.85 2.62 8.75
N ALA A 453 30.03 3.50 7.79
CA ALA A 453 29.86 3.21 6.37
C ALA A 453 31.15 3.12 5.54
N GLY A 454 32.28 3.55 6.08
CA GLY A 454 33.56 3.66 5.35
C GLY A 454 34.04 5.10 5.25
N ALA A 455 35.00 5.39 4.35
CA ALA A 455 35.53 6.73 4.18
C ALA A 455 34.56 7.63 3.42
N LEU A 456 34.32 8.83 3.94
CA LEU A 456 33.62 9.93 3.26
C LEU A 456 34.62 11.02 2.93
N GLU A 457 34.78 11.35 1.67
CA GLU A 457 35.73 12.35 1.19
C GLU A 457 34.98 13.49 0.51
N PHE A 458 35.38 14.74 0.80
CA PHE A 458 34.84 15.91 0.13
C PHE A 458 35.86 16.52 -0.80
N SER A 459 35.47 16.72 -2.05
CA SER A 459 36.21 17.48 -3.05
C SER A 459 35.35 18.60 -3.64
N GLN A 460 35.91 19.43 -4.49
CA GLN A 460 35.14 20.49 -5.16
C GLN A 460 35.41 20.44 -6.67
N ARG A 461 34.34 20.72 -7.42
CA ARG A 461 34.42 20.93 -8.87
C ARG A 461 33.63 22.20 -9.26
N LEU A 462 33.87 22.67 -10.47
CA LEU A 462 32.98 23.64 -11.11
C LEU A 462 31.88 22.89 -11.86
N GLY A 463 30.62 23.29 -11.67
CA GLY A 463 29.47 22.84 -12.43
C GLY A 463 29.11 23.84 -13.53
N ALA A 464 27.98 23.62 -14.17
CA ALA A 464 27.46 24.50 -15.21
C ALA A 464 27.33 25.96 -14.70
N GLY A 465 27.78 26.94 -15.50
CA GLY A 465 27.82 28.37 -15.13
C GLY A 465 28.82 28.70 -14.01
N ASP A 466 29.93 27.97 -13.94
CA ASP A 466 31.03 28.14 -12.98
C ASP A 466 30.62 28.12 -11.51
N ARG A 467 29.49 27.46 -11.22
CA ARG A 467 29.01 27.30 -9.83
C ARG A 467 29.84 26.25 -9.10
N LYS A 468 30.19 26.56 -7.87
CA LYS A 468 30.89 25.63 -6.97
C LYS A 468 29.99 24.47 -6.57
N VAL A 469 30.45 23.25 -6.83
CA VAL A 469 29.79 21.99 -6.47
C VAL A 469 30.73 21.22 -5.54
N VAL A 470 30.21 20.80 -4.40
CA VAL A 470 30.89 19.90 -3.47
C VAL A 470 30.58 18.48 -3.88
N VAL A 471 31.60 17.65 -4.05
CA VAL A 471 31.45 16.22 -4.32
C VAL A 471 31.72 15.47 -3.02
N ALA A 472 30.73 14.75 -2.55
CA ALA A 472 30.84 13.86 -1.39
C ALA A 472 30.95 12.41 -1.90
N THR A 473 32.11 11.80 -1.74
CA THR A 473 32.38 10.42 -2.16
C THR A 473 32.37 9.51 -0.96
N VAL A 474 31.47 8.53 -0.94
CA VAL A 474 31.39 7.49 0.08
C VAL A 474 32.07 6.24 -0.45
N ASN A 475 33.18 5.85 0.14
CA ASN A 475 33.88 4.60 -0.12
C ASN A 475 33.39 3.56 0.91
N ALA A 476 32.35 2.80 0.57
CA ALA A 476 31.82 1.79 1.48
C ALA A 476 32.84 0.66 1.71
N LYS A 477 32.82 0.09 2.92
CA LYS A 477 33.64 -1.09 3.28
C LYS A 477 33.40 -2.30 2.37
N SER A 478 32.27 -2.33 1.67
CA SER A 478 31.92 -3.33 0.65
C SER A 478 32.60 -3.14 -0.70
N GLY A 479 33.43 -2.09 -0.87
CA GLY A 479 34.07 -1.73 -2.15
C GLY A 479 33.15 -0.94 -3.10
N ILE A 480 31.91 -0.64 -2.71
CA ILE A 480 31.01 0.19 -3.51
C ILE A 480 31.37 1.66 -3.27
N GLN A 481 31.63 2.39 -4.36
CA GLN A 481 31.87 3.82 -4.34
C GLN A 481 30.62 4.55 -4.83
N ASN A 482 30.07 5.43 -3.98
CA ASN A 482 28.97 6.33 -4.34
C ASN A 482 29.43 7.78 -4.20
N ALA A 483 29.17 8.61 -5.21
CA ALA A 483 29.51 10.02 -5.19
C ALA A 483 28.24 10.86 -5.35
N PHE A 484 27.96 11.71 -4.36
CA PHE A 484 26.87 12.67 -4.39
C PHE A 484 27.42 14.06 -4.71
N GLN A 485 26.65 14.83 -5.44
CA GLN A 485 26.97 16.22 -5.77
C GLN A 485 26.12 17.15 -4.90
N LEU A 486 26.73 18.15 -4.28
CA LEU A 486 26.03 19.12 -3.43
C LEU A 486 26.30 20.54 -3.90
N THR A 487 25.25 21.34 -3.93
CA THR A 487 25.35 22.80 -4.10
C THR A 487 24.30 23.51 -3.26
N THR A 488 24.34 24.83 -3.22
CA THR A 488 23.34 25.65 -2.53
C THR A 488 22.61 26.55 -3.52
N SER A 489 21.32 26.72 -3.33
CA SER A 489 20.53 27.81 -3.91
C SER A 489 20.19 28.83 -2.82
N SER A 490 19.35 29.82 -3.10
CA SER A 490 18.96 30.83 -2.11
C SER A 490 18.38 30.24 -0.82
N ASN A 491 17.52 29.22 -0.95
CA ASN A 491 16.72 28.67 0.16
C ASN A 491 16.82 27.14 0.27
N HIS A 492 17.73 26.48 -0.48
CA HIS A 492 17.83 25.03 -0.46
C HIS A 492 19.27 24.57 -0.53
N VAL A 493 19.56 23.46 0.13
CA VAL A 493 20.67 22.58 -0.21
C VAL A 493 20.20 21.61 -1.29
N VAL A 494 20.95 21.51 -2.35
CA VAL A 494 20.64 20.66 -3.52
C VAL A 494 21.60 19.50 -3.55
N ILE A 495 21.09 18.30 -3.63
CA ILE A 495 21.84 17.04 -3.66
C ILE A 495 21.49 16.33 -4.97
N ALA A 496 22.49 15.99 -5.77
CA ALA A 496 22.32 15.20 -6.97
C ALA A 496 22.99 13.83 -6.83
N SER A 497 22.38 12.82 -7.43
CA SER A 497 22.92 11.46 -7.44
C SER A 497 24.24 11.33 -8.20
N ASP A 498 24.51 12.23 -9.16
CA ASP A 498 25.67 12.20 -10.04
C ASP A 498 25.96 13.59 -10.63
N ALA A 499 27.07 13.70 -11.35
CA ALA A 499 27.52 14.95 -11.94
C ALA A 499 26.60 15.44 -13.06
N ALA A 500 26.08 14.54 -13.89
CA ALA A 500 25.21 14.91 -15.02
C ALA A 500 23.89 15.47 -14.53
N ALA A 501 23.30 14.87 -13.48
CA ALA A 501 22.09 15.38 -12.83
C ALA A 501 22.31 16.78 -12.23
N MET A 502 23.45 17.01 -11.55
CA MET A 502 23.78 18.33 -11.00
C MET A 502 23.92 19.37 -12.10
N ASP A 503 24.63 19.05 -13.18
CA ASP A 503 24.84 19.98 -14.29
C ASP A 503 23.54 20.30 -15.03
N ALA A 504 22.64 19.32 -15.18
CA ALA A 504 21.28 19.51 -15.72
C ALA A 504 20.46 20.47 -14.84
N TYR A 505 20.50 20.30 -13.52
CA TYR A 505 19.86 21.22 -12.58
C TYR A 505 20.42 22.63 -12.69
N LEU A 506 21.75 22.79 -12.67
CA LEU A 506 22.40 24.11 -12.76
C LEU A 506 22.10 24.83 -14.07
N ALA A 507 22.02 24.09 -15.17
CA ALA A 507 21.62 24.65 -16.47
C ALA A 507 20.16 25.10 -16.52
N ALA A 508 19.29 24.44 -15.76
CA ALA A 508 17.86 24.79 -15.67
C ALA A 508 17.59 25.90 -14.66
N ALA A 509 18.47 26.14 -13.68
CA ALA A 509 18.23 27.05 -12.56
C ALA A 509 17.96 28.52 -12.94
N ALA A 510 18.29 28.93 -14.18
CA ALA A 510 17.98 30.25 -14.72
C ALA A 510 16.68 30.29 -15.53
N ARG A 511 15.98 29.16 -15.67
CA ARG A 511 14.74 29.03 -16.44
C ARG A 511 13.54 29.16 -15.53
N GLY A 512 12.40 29.55 -16.11
CA GLY A 512 11.14 29.59 -15.39
C GLY A 512 10.60 28.19 -15.02
N VAL A 513 9.37 28.14 -14.50
CA VAL A 513 8.68 26.88 -14.17
C VAL A 513 8.49 26.06 -15.45
N PRO A 514 8.87 24.77 -15.45
CA PRO A 514 8.71 23.93 -16.64
C PRO A 514 7.23 23.72 -16.98
N VAL A 515 6.92 23.69 -18.27
CA VAL A 515 5.57 23.39 -18.75
C VAL A 515 5.43 21.88 -18.94
N VAL A 516 4.58 21.26 -18.14
CA VAL A 516 4.20 19.84 -18.29
C VAL A 516 2.78 19.77 -18.84
N PRO A 517 2.59 19.25 -20.06
CA PRO A 517 1.25 19.21 -20.68
C PRO A 517 0.24 18.46 -19.82
N GLY A 518 -0.94 19.06 -19.60
CA GLY A 518 -2.02 18.47 -18.82
C GLY A 518 -1.83 18.51 -17.29
N LEU A 519 -0.69 19.02 -16.78
CA LEU A 519 -0.40 19.03 -15.35
C LEU A 519 -1.38 19.91 -14.57
N ALA A 520 -1.77 21.06 -15.10
CA ALA A 520 -2.69 21.96 -14.41
C ALA A 520 -4.06 21.30 -14.14
N ASP A 521 -4.64 20.67 -15.17
CA ASP A 521 -5.93 19.97 -15.04
C ASP A 521 -5.81 18.74 -14.12
N ALA A 522 -4.73 17.98 -14.24
CA ALA A 522 -4.46 16.82 -13.39
C ALA A 522 -4.24 17.24 -11.92
N ALA A 523 -3.57 18.36 -11.68
CA ALA A 523 -3.38 18.90 -10.33
C ALA A 523 -4.71 19.28 -9.68
N VAL A 524 -5.62 19.94 -10.43
CA VAL A 524 -6.97 20.24 -9.94
C VAL A 524 -7.73 18.97 -9.60
N GLY A 525 -7.66 17.95 -10.48
CA GLY A 525 -8.27 16.64 -10.25
C GLY A 525 -7.73 15.90 -9.01
N ALA A 526 -6.47 16.14 -8.63
CA ALA A 526 -5.85 15.58 -7.43
C ALA A 526 -6.12 16.40 -6.14
N GLY A 527 -6.86 17.51 -6.21
CA GLY A 527 -7.14 18.35 -5.05
C GLY A 527 -6.22 19.58 -4.90
N GLY A 528 -5.44 19.91 -5.94
CA GLY A 528 -4.62 21.11 -6.03
C GLY A 528 -3.25 21.00 -5.35
N THR A 529 -2.52 22.12 -5.36
CA THR A 529 -1.14 22.25 -4.86
C THR A 529 -1.05 22.90 -3.48
N GLN A 530 -2.16 23.41 -2.92
CA GLN A 530 -2.19 24.18 -1.67
C GLN A 530 -2.24 23.34 -0.39
N ARG A 531 -2.25 22.02 -0.53
CA ARG A 531 -2.40 21.09 0.61
C ARG A 531 -1.07 20.71 1.28
N GLY A 532 0.05 21.23 0.79
CA GLY A 532 1.39 21.04 1.34
C GLY A 532 2.15 19.84 0.81
N MET A 533 1.49 18.94 0.10
CA MET A 533 2.13 17.89 -0.66
C MET A 533 1.55 17.86 -2.08
N PHE A 534 2.43 17.87 -3.06
CA PHE A 534 2.09 17.71 -4.46
C PHE A 534 3.21 17.00 -5.21
N GLY A 535 2.83 16.21 -6.19
CA GLY A 535 3.78 15.58 -7.09
C GLY A 535 3.11 15.13 -8.38
N TYR A 536 3.94 14.85 -9.37
CA TYR A 536 3.52 14.20 -10.59
C TYR A 536 4.57 13.19 -11.05
N SER A 537 4.14 12.23 -11.84
CA SER A 537 5.04 11.36 -12.60
C SER A 537 4.55 11.20 -14.03
N GLN A 538 5.50 10.93 -14.92
CA GLN A 538 5.28 10.61 -16.32
C GLN A 538 5.58 9.12 -16.55
N PRO A 539 4.58 8.24 -16.36
CA PRO A 539 4.81 6.79 -16.39
C PRO A 539 5.37 6.30 -17.73
N GLN A 540 5.10 7.03 -18.83
CA GLN A 540 5.70 6.73 -20.13
C GLN A 540 7.24 6.82 -20.11
N ILE A 541 7.80 7.63 -19.23
CA ILE A 541 9.24 7.76 -19.04
C ILE A 541 9.73 6.77 -17.98
N GLU A 542 9.10 6.77 -16.80
CA GLU A 542 9.55 5.97 -15.64
C GLU A 542 9.39 4.46 -15.86
N LEU A 543 8.25 4.02 -16.40
CA LEU A 543 7.96 2.60 -16.55
C LEU A 543 8.65 1.94 -17.73
N ARG A 544 9.13 2.72 -18.71
CA ARG A 544 9.80 2.20 -19.89
C ARG A 544 11.00 1.33 -19.52
N ALA A 545 11.85 1.84 -18.64
CA ALA A 545 13.04 1.09 -18.19
C ALA A 545 12.66 -0.23 -17.51
N THR A 546 11.76 -0.16 -16.53
CA THR A 546 11.30 -1.34 -15.78
C THR A 546 10.62 -2.35 -16.70
N TRP A 547 9.74 -1.90 -17.59
CA TRP A 547 9.03 -2.75 -18.53
C TRP A 547 9.97 -3.49 -19.49
N GLU A 548 10.89 -2.76 -20.13
CA GLU A 548 11.84 -3.35 -21.07
C GLU A 548 12.83 -4.27 -20.34
N THR A 549 13.22 -3.92 -19.11
CA THR A 549 14.07 -4.79 -18.32
C THR A 549 13.35 -6.09 -17.95
N LEU A 550 12.11 -6.04 -17.51
CA LEU A 550 11.29 -7.24 -17.25
C LEU A 550 11.13 -8.09 -18.52
N ARG A 551 10.89 -7.45 -19.67
CA ARG A 551 10.70 -8.13 -20.94
C ARG A 551 11.97 -8.82 -21.46
N LEU A 552 13.14 -8.20 -21.28
CA LEU A 552 14.40 -8.65 -21.85
C LEU A 552 15.26 -9.46 -20.86
N SER A 553 14.96 -9.41 -19.56
CA SER A 553 15.70 -10.15 -18.55
C SER A 553 15.47 -11.65 -18.65
N GLU A 554 16.53 -12.42 -18.41
CA GLU A 554 16.43 -13.89 -18.31
C GLU A 554 15.77 -14.30 -17.00
N SER A 555 15.92 -13.51 -15.94
CA SER A 555 15.33 -13.72 -14.62
C SER A 555 15.03 -12.40 -13.93
N LEU A 556 13.94 -12.34 -13.20
CA LEU A 556 13.54 -11.22 -12.34
C LEU A 556 14.60 -10.92 -11.27
N GLY A 557 15.30 -11.95 -10.80
CA GLY A 557 16.40 -11.84 -9.84
C GLY A 557 17.58 -11.00 -10.35
N ALA A 558 17.78 -10.93 -11.67
CA ALA A 558 18.82 -10.09 -12.27
C ALA A 558 18.47 -8.59 -12.27
N VAL A 559 17.20 -8.25 -12.05
CA VAL A 559 16.66 -6.88 -12.12
C VAL A 559 16.49 -6.27 -10.73
N MET A 560 16.35 -7.10 -9.71
CA MET A 560 16.10 -6.63 -8.35
C MET A 560 17.41 -6.28 -7.63
N PRO A 561 17.40 -5.24 -6.78
CA PRO A 561 18.57 -4.90 -5.98
C PRO A 561 19.02 -6.08 -5.10
N PRO A 562 20.32 -6.36 -4.99
CA PRO A 562 20.81 -7.44 -4.15
C PRO A 562 20.33 -7.30 -2.70
N GLY A 563 19.80 -8.39 -2.14
CA GLY A 563 19.38 -8.45 -0.74
C GLY A 563 17.97 -7.91 -0.45
N THR A 564 17.22 -7.43 -1.45
CA THR A 564 15.86 -6.90 -1.24
C THR A 564 14.74 -7.94 -1.38
N THR A 565 15.04 -9.09 -1.97
CA THR A 565 14.03 -10.11 -2.24
C THR A 565 14.61 -11.50 -2.05
N SER A 566 13.87 -12.41 -1.43
CA SER A 566 14.27 -13.81 -1.37
C SER A 566 14.21 -14.43 -2.77
N LEU A 567 15.15 -15.32 -3.08
CA LEU A 567 15.16 -16.09 -4.32
C LEU A 567 13.80 -16.82 -4.54
N GLU A 568 13.17 -17.24 -3.47
CA GLU A 568 11.86 -17.89 -3.48
C GLU A 568 10.74 -16.97 -3.99
N MET A 569 10.73 -15.69 -3.59
CA MET A 569 9.74 -14.73 -4.09
C MET A 569 9.90 -14.49 -5.58
N VAL A 570 11.14 -14.38 -6.07
CA VAL A 570 11.45 -14.23 -7.50
C VAL A 570 10.92 -15.43 -8.29
N GLN A 571 11.27 -16.63 -7.86
CA GLN A 571 10.82 -17.88 -8.50
C GLN A 571 9.30 -18.03 -8.47
N THR A 572 8.66 -17.63 -7.37
CA THR A 572 7.21 -17.64 -7.25
C THR A 572 6.57 -16.72 -8.30
N VAL A 573 7.02 -15.47 -8.43
CA VAL A 573 6.48 -14.52 -9.40
C VAL A 573 6.72 -14.99 -10.83
N GLU A 574 7.92 -15.47 -11.17
CA GLU A 574 8.26 -16.00 -12.50
C GLU A 574 7.43 -17.24 -12.87
N SER A 575 7.05 -18.03 -11.87
CA SER A 575 6.18 -19.18 -12.08
C SER A 575 4.76 -18.80 -12.52
N TRP A 576 4.31 -17.58 -12.24
CA TRP A 576 2.97 -17.08 -12.56
C TRP A 576 2.95 -16.23 -13.81
N ALA A 577 3.97 -15.41 -14.02
CA ALA A 577 4.03 -14.40 -15.05
C ALA A 577 5.30 -14.54 -15.88
N ASN A 578 5.17 -14.93 -17.14
CA ASN A 578 6.28 -14.93 -18.09
C ASN A 578 6.40 -13.53 -18.72
N PHE A 579 7.23 -12.68 -18.12
CA PHE A 579 7.44 -11.30 -18.57
C PHE A 579 8.05 -11.18 -19.97
N LYS A 580 8.70 -12.23 -20.51
CA LYS A 580 9.19 -12.25 -21.89
C LYS A 580 8.08 -12.17 -22.94
N LEU A 581 6.84 -12.46 -22.54
CA LEU A 581 5.65 -12.34 -23.38
C LEU A 581 5.05 -10.93 -23.40
N LEU A 582 5.60 -9.99 -22.63
CA LEU A 582 5.19 -8.59 -22.70
C LEU A 582 5.52 -8.01 -24.08
N PRO A 583 4.65 -7.19 -24.65
CA PRO A 583 4.95 -6.47 -25.88
C PRO A 583 6.02 -5.39 -25.62
N PRO A 584 6.71 -4.87 -26.67
CA PRO A 584 7.54 -3.69 -26.54
C PRO A 584 6.78 -2.53 -25.90
N PHE A 585 7.42 -1.79 -25.01
CA PHE A 585 6.77 -0.72 -24.26
C PHE A 585 6.08 0.31 -25.15
N GLU A 586 6.68 0.65 -26.28
CA GLU A 586 6.15 1.63 -27.24
C GLU A 586 4.73 1.28 -27.74
N THR A 587 4.43 -0.02 -27.84
CA THR A 587 3.11 -0.50 -28.28
C THR A 587 2.01 -0.16 -27.26
N VAL A 588 2.37 -0.15 -25.98
CA VAL A 588 1.43 0.02 -24.85
C VAL A 588 1.60 1.37 -24.12
N ALA A 589 2.57 2.17 -24.49
CA ALA A 589 2.86 3.48 -23.88
C ALA A 589 1.65 4.40 -23.85
N LYS A 590 0.76 4.31 -24.87
CA LYS A 590 -0.47 5.10 -24.99
C LYS A 590 -1.46 4.97 -23.82
N TYR A 591 -1.34 3.88 -23.02
CA TYR A 591 -2.21 3.64 -21.86
C TYR A 591 -1.69 4.27 -20.57
N TRP A 592 -0.44 4.76 -20.59
CA TRP A 592 0.21 5.38 -19.46
C TRP A 592 0.11 6.89 -19.58
N THR A 593 -0.73 7.50 -18.77
CA THR A 593 -0.95 8.95 -18.74
C THR A 593 -0.27 9.58 -17.54
N LEU A 594 -0.15 10.90 -17.56
CA LEU A 594 0.34 11.68 -16.43
C LEU A 594 -0.39 11.27 -15.14
N GLN A 595 0.37 11.04 -14.08
CA GLN A 595 -0.14 10.77 -12.75
C GLN A 595 0.19 11.94 -11.84
N THR A 596 -0.75 12.28 -10.97
CA THR A 596 -0.57 13.34 -9.96
C THR A 596 -0.92 12.80 -8.59
N ILE A 597 -0.24 13.30 -7.58
CA ILE A 597 -0.52 13.06 -6.17
C ILE A 597 -0.63 14.40 -5.45
N SER A 598 -1.60 14.53 -4.57
CA SER A 598 -1.75 15.67 -3.68
C SER A 598 -2.18 15.18 -2.31
N GLY A 599 -1.71 15.81 -1.28
CA GLY A 599 -2.04 15.41 0.09
C GLY A 599 -1.82 16.53 1.09
N GLY A 600 -2.28 16.31 2.28
CA GLY A 600 -2.15 17.26 3.38
C GLY A 600 -2.53 16.63 4.70
N THR A 601 -2.37 17.38 5.75
CA THR A 601 -2.72 16.99 7.12
C THR A 601 -3.80 17.93 7.64
N ASP A 602 -4.82 17.37 8.27
CA ASP A 602 -5.87 18.12 8.97
C ASP A 602 -5.97 17.70 10.45
N ALA A 603 -6.99 18.15 11.16
CA ALA A 603 -7.20 17.80 12.57
C ALA A 603 -7.47 16.30 12.78
N GLY A 604 -7.98 15.57 11.79
CA GLY A 604 -8.32 14.15 11.84
C GLY A 604 -7.19 13.23 11.42
N GLY A 605 -6.29 13.67 10.53
CA GLY A 605 -5.23 12.79 10.02
C GLY A 605 -4.54 13.30 8.75
N PHE A 606 -4.08 12.34 7.95
CA PHE A 606 -3.33 12.53 6.71
C PHE A 606 -4.16 12.10 5.51
#